data_c65516f53e34ce21df320893fd441763
#
_entry.id   c65516f53e34ce21df320893fd441763
#
_cell.length_a   1.000
_cell.length_b   1.000
_cell.length_c   1.000
_cell.angle_alpha   90.00
_cell.angle_beta   90.00
_cell.angle_gamma   90.00
#
_symmetry.space_group_name_H-M   'P 1'
#
loop_
_entity.id
_entity.type
_entity.pdbx_description
1 polymer ?
#
loop_
_entity_poly.entity_id
_entity_poly.type
_entity_poly.pdbx_seq_one_letter_code
_entity_poly.pdbx_strand_id
1 'polypeptide(L)'
;MTAVVRDVQALIHALQRERGSTNLRLSAQHHLYVELMTEFRQEADRTRSAMLASLNQLLPQPHVNAMGYGFLNKVALALQALAMLDALRADVDGARITRDQAIVSFSQIIEAQLLVVFELAQLENHPHILRVLVTLVLVMQGKELAGQERALLCAGFASGVIPEPLKAALDHRRNGQAHCLELFARQAPADLVALHERFLAGPVAPELDRLRALAQHAPTDGSPLANPPVLLWFDQATAYIDHLHTLETRLGETLTAACREPGAAPDQAARASDAAQPSLDLVASQSSRLVAVEAELRALHQILGERHLIDRAKALLMNREQMTDHQAYRHLQRVSMETGQKLTAVARQVTSRLDSAP
;
A
#
# COMPACT_ATOMS: atom_id res chain seq x y z
N MET A 1 15.96 4.75 -20.15
CA MET A 1 14.55 4.82 -19.68
C MET A 1 13.98 3.44 -19.35
N THR A 2 13.88 2.48 -20.26
CA THR A 2 13.29 1.14 -20.02
C THR A 2 13.92 0.36 -18.86
N ALA A 3 15.24 0.44 -18.67
CA ALA A 3 15.92 -0.19 -17.54
C ALA A 3 15.43 0.38 -16.21
N VAL A 4 15.30 1.71 -16.08
CA VAL A 4 14.78 2.36 -14.87
C VAL A 4 13.35 1.93 -14.60
N VAL A 5 12.47 1.92 -15.61
CA VAL A 5 11.07 1.48 -15.45
C VAL A 5 11.02 0.05 -14.92
N ARG A 6 11.75 -0.87 -15.55
CA ARG A 6 11.83 -2.29 -15.14
C ARG A 6 12.33 -2.46 -13.71
N ASP A 7 13.40 -1.74 -13.35
CA ASP A 7 14.02 -1.90 -12.04
C ASP A 7 13.18 -1.23 -10.94
N VAL A 8 12.45 -0.15 -11.25
CA VAL A 8 11.43 0.43 -10.35
C VAL A 8 10.25 -0.53 -10.17
N GLN A 9 9.76 -1.18 -11.24
CA GLN A 9 8.72 -2.20 -11.13
C GLN A 9 9.11 -3.34 -10.19
N ALA A 10 10.34 -3.88 -10.38
CA ALA A 10 10.86 -4.95 -9.54
C ALA A 10 10.98 -4.52 -8.07
N LEU A 11 11.45 -3.30 -7.81
CA LEU A 11 11.54 -2.75 -6.47
C LEU A 11 10.16 -2.58 -5.82
N ILE A 12 9.19 -2.02 -6.53
CA ILE A 12 7.83 -1.87 -6.03
C ILE A 12 7.23 -3.23 -5.64
N HIS A 13 7.40 -4.24 -6.50
CA HIS A 13 6.90 -5.59 -6.19
C HIS A 13 7.56 -6.17 -4.94
N ALA A 14 8.88 -6.07 -4.82
CA ALA A 14 9.61 -6.54 -3.64
C ALA A 14 9.17 -5.83 -2.35
N LEU A 15 8.97 -4.50 -2.38
CA LEU A 15 8.47 -3.72 -1.26
C LEU A 15 7.02 -4.09 -0.88
N GLN A 16 6.17 -4.42 -1.85
CA GLN A 16 4.79 -4.89 -1.61
C GLN A 16 4.78 -6.26 -0.91
N ARG A 17 5.72 -7.16 -1.28
CA ARG A 17 5.92 -8.45 -0.60
C ARG A 17 6.43 -8.25 0.82
N GLU A 18 7.44 -7.39 1.01
CA GLU A 18 7.97 -7.05 2.34
C GLU A 18 6.90 -6.42 3.24
N ARG A 19 6.09 -5.47 2.73
CA ARG A 19 4.93 -4.92 3.46
C ARG A 19 3.95 -6.01 3.88
N GLY A 20 3.65 -6.94 2.98
CA GLY A 20 2.74 -8.05 3.26
C GLY A 20 3.23 -8.96 4.39
N SER A 21 4.50 -9.39 4.37
CA SER A 21 5.10 -10.22 5.41
C SER A 21 5.25 -9.47 6.75
N THR A 22 5.60 -8.19 6.70
CA THR A 22 5.66 -7.32 7.89
C THR A 22 4.29 -7.20 8.55
N ASN A 23 3.21 -7.03 7.76
CA ASN A 23 1.84 -7.00 8.27
C ASN A 23 1.47 -8.30 8.99
N LEU A 24 1.78 -9.46 8.42
CA LEU A 24 1.53 -10.76 9.04
C LEU A 24 2.33 -10.93 10.34
N ARG A 25 3.61 -10.57 10.35
CA ARG A 25 4.45 -10.66 11.55
C ARG A 25 3.90 -9.80 12.69
N LEU A 26 3.51 -8.56 12.41
CA LEU A 26 2.99 -7.65 13.43
C LEU A 26 1.56 -8.01 13.88
N SER A 27 0.81 -8.79 13.08
CA SER A 27 -0.55 -9.23 13.42
C SER A 27 -0.60 -10.51 14.26
N ALA A 28 0.28 -11.48 14.02
CA ALA A 28 0.13 -12.86 14.49
C ALA A 28 1.23 -13.35 15.46
N GLN A 29 2.28 -12.58 15.72
CA GLN A 29 3.46 -12.99 16.55
C GLN A 29 4.08 -14.37 16.18
N HIS A 30 3.87 -14.86 14.95
CA HIS A 30 4.33 -16.19 14.53
C HIS A 30 5.77 -16.15 13.99
N HIS A 31 6.64 -17.01 14.53
CA HIS A 31 8.04 -17.19 14.09
C HIS A 31 8.18 -17.61 12.63
N LEU A 32 7.19 -18.29 12.06
CA LEU A 32 7.15 -18.72 10.66
C LEU A 32 7.32 -17.58 9.63
N TYR A 33 6.93 -16.36 9.98
CA TYR A 33 7.02 -15.22 9.05
C TYR A 33 8.37 -14.47 9.10
N VAL A 34 9.26 -14.81 10.02
CA VAL A 34 10.58 -14.17 10.14
C VAL A 34 11.48 -14.54 8.96
N GLU A 35 11.52 -15.82 8.57
CA GLU A 35 12.30 -16.29 7.43
C GLU A 35 11.79 -15.67 6.12
N LEU A 36 10.48 -15.72 5.90
CA LEU A 36 9.83 -15.11 4.72
C LEU A 36 10.10 -13.61 4.63
N MET A 37 10.02 -12.90 5.74
CA MET A 37 10.32 -11.47 5.80
C MET A 37 11.79 -11.20 5.48
N THR A 38 12.71 -12.05 5.95
CA THR A 38 14.14 -11.92 5.67
C THR A 38 14.43 -12.11 4.17
N GLU A 39 13.78 -13.08 3.53
CA GLU A 39 13.88 -13.30 2.08
C GLU A 39 13.40 -12.08 1.30
N PHE A 40 12.22 -11.54 1.65
CA PHE A 40 11.66 -10.38 0.94
C PHE A 40 12.46 -9.10 1.17
N ARG A 41 13.08 -8.91 2.33
CA ARG A 41 14.03 -7.82 2.56
C ARG A 41 15.26 -7.92 1.68
N GLN A 42 15.83 -9.13 1.54
CA GLN A 42 16.97 -9.36 0.66
C GLN A 42 16.60 -9.09 -0.81
N GLU A 43 15.40 -9.46 -1.23
CA GLU A 43 14.90 -9.16 -2.57
C GLU A 43 14.72 -7.65 -2.78
N ALA A 44 14.13 -6.95 -1.81
CA ALA A 44 13.98 -5.49 -1.86
C ALA A 44 15.34 -4.78 -1.90
N ASP A 45 16.36 -5.26 -1.19
CA ASP A 45 17.71 -4.69 -1.23
C ASP A 45 18.42 -4.92 -2.57
N ARG A 46 18.25 -6.10 -3.17
CA ARG A 46 18.77 -6.38 -4.51
C ARG A 46 18.12 -5.50 -5.57
N THR A 47 16.79 -5.38 -5.55
CA THR A 47 16.06 -4.55 -6.51
C THR A 47 16.30 -3.06 -6.28
N ARG A 48 16.45 -2.60 -5.03
CA ARG A 48 16.88 -1.24 -4.68
C ARG A 48 18.25 -0.93 -5.30
N SER A 49 19.20 -1.83 -5.17
CA SER A 49 20.55 -1.66 -5.74
C SER A 49 20.53 -1.62 -7.27
N ALA A 50 19.72 -2.46 -7.91
CA ALA A 50 19.55 -2.44 -9.37
C ALA A 50 18.95 -1.12 -9.86
N MET A 51 17.88 -0.64 -9.18
CA MET A 51 17.24 0.63 -9.51
C MET A 51 18.20 1.82 -9.36
N LEU A 52 18.97 1.87 -8.27
CA LEU A 52 19.99 2.91 -8.07
C LEU A 52 21.06 2.88 -9.17
N ALA A 53 21.51 1.69 -9.59
CA ALA A 53 22.46 1.55 -10.68
C ALA A 53 21.89 2.06 -12.01
N SER A 54 20.63 1.73 -12.33
CA SER A 54 19.95 2.22 -13.53
C SER A 54 19.74 3.73 -13.52
N LEU A 55 19.41 4.33 -12.36
CA LEU A 55 19.31 5.77 -12.21
C LEU A 55 20.68 6.45 -12.39
N ASN A 56 21.74 5.91 -11.80
CA ASN A 56 23.09 6.44 -11.95
C ASN A 56 23.59 6.39 -13.41
N GLN A 57 23.10 5.45 -14.21
CA GLN A 57 23.38 5.40 -15.65
C GLN A 57 22.51 6.37 -16.46
N LEU A 58 21.28 6.62 -16.04
CA LEU A 58 20.35 7.50 -16.73
C LEU A 58 20.65 8.98 -16.46
N LEU A 59 20.83 9.36 -15.20
CA LEU A 59 20.92 10.77 -14.78
C LEU A 59 22.03 11.60 -15.46
N PRO A 60 23.23 11.07 -15.78
CA PRO A 60 24.27 11.83 -16.50
C PRO A 60 23.99 12.03 -17.99
N GLN A 61 22.95 11.42 -18.54
CA GLN A 61 22.67 11.48 -19.98
C GLN A 61 22.15 12.87 -20.40
N PRO A 62 22.63 13.45 -21.51
CA PRO A 62 22.25 14.81 -21.92
C PRO A 62 20.75 15.04 -22.08
N HIS A 63 20.00 14.02 -22.50
CA HIS A 63 18.54 14.12 -22.67
C HIS A 63 17.78 14.19 -21.33
N VAL A 64 18.37 13.82 -20.21
CA VAL A 64 17.74 13.95 -18.88
C VAL A 64 17.59 15.42 -18.49
N ASN A 65 18.48 16.27 -18.91
CA ASN A 65 18.34 17.72 -18.71
C ASN A 65 17.09 18.28 -19.43
N ALA A 66 16.67 17.65 -20.52
CA ALA A 66 15.46 18.00 -21.25
C ALA A 66 14.18 17.44 -20.58
N MET A 67 14.28 16.45 -19.68
CA MET A 67 13.16 15.93 -18.89
C MET A 67 12.66 16.90 -17.81
N GLY A 68 13.40 17.96 -17.54
CA GLY A 68 12.97 19.05 -16.67
C GLY A 68 13.00 18.75 -15.17
N TYR A 69 12.69 19.79 -14.39
CA TYR A 69 12.69 19.73 -12.92
C TYR A 69 11.66 18.74 -12.34
N GLY A 70 10.56 18.47 -13.03
CA GLY A 70 9.51 17.55 -12.61
C GLY A 70 10.06 16.16 -12.33
N PHE A 71 10.74 15.57 -13.32
CA PHE A 71 11.34 14.25 -13.22
C PHE A 71 12.41 14.17 -12.12
N LEU A 72 13.34 15.11 -12.10
CA LEU A 72 14.40 15.13 -11.10
C LEU A 72 13.85 15.26 -9.67
N ASN A 73 12.78 16.03 -9.48
CA ASN A 73 12.11 16.16 -8.19
C ASN A 73 11.45 14.84 -7.77
N LYS A 74 10.78 14.12 -8.68
CA LYS A 74 10.18 12.80 -8.38
C LYS A 74 11.26 11.76 -8.04
N VAL A 75 12.37 11.75 -8.75
CA VAL A 75 13.52 10.91 -8.42
C VAL A 75 14.08 11.24 -7.04
N ALA A 76 14.26 12.52 -6.72
CA ALA A 76 14.76 12.94 -5.40
C ALA A 76 13.82 12.52 -4.26
N LEU A 77 12.49 12.69 -4.43
CA LEU A 77 11.49 12.23 -3.47
C LEU A 77 11.50 10.70 -3.30
N ALA A 78 11.64 9.96 -4.40
CA ALA A 78 11.73 8.50 -4.37
C ALA A 78 12.97 8.02 -3.62
N LEU A 79 14.13 8.65 -3.84
CA LEU A 79 15.37 8.33 -3.13
C LEU A 79 15.28 8.69 -1.63
N GLN A 80 14.67 9.83 -1.30
CA GLN A 80 14.43 10.23 0.08
C GLN A 80 13.51 9.23 0.80
N ALA A 81 12.43 8.80 0.16
CA ALA A 81 11.53 7.79 0.71
C ALA A 81 12.26 6.45 0.94
N LEU A 82 13.11 6.00 -0.01
CA LEU A 82 13.90 4.78 0.15
C LEU A 82 14.93 4.88 1.28
N ALA A 83 15.47 6.06 1.56
CA ALA A 83 16.38 6.25 2.69
C ALA A 83 15.71 6.00 4.05
N MET A 84 14.36 6.10 4.13
CA MET A 84 13.60 5.79 5.35
C MET A 84 13.42 4.28 5.59
N LEU A 85 13.68 3.43 4.58
CA LEU A 85 13.38 1.99 4.65
C LEU A 85 14.16 1.28 5.77
N ASP A 86 15.42 1.58 5.93
CA ASP A 86 16.27 0.92 6.93
C ASP A 86 15.85 1.31 8.37
N ALA A 87 15.47 2.57 8.59
CA ALA A 87 14.90 3.02 9.86
C ALA A 87 13.55 2.35 10.15
N LEU A 88 12.67 2.25 9.15
CA LEU A 88 11.38 1.54 9.26
C LEU A 88 11.58 0.07 9.66
N ARG A 89 12.52 -0.63 9.02
CA ARG A 89 12.87 -2.03 9.37
C ARG A 89 13.37 -2.16 10.81
N ALA A 90 14.25 -1.24 11.25
CA ALA A 90 14.73 -1.21 12.62
C ALA A 90 13.60 -0.97 13.64
N ASP A 91 12.61 -0.15 13.30
CA ASP A 91 11.44 0.09 14.15
C ASP A 91 10.49 -1.12 14.20
N VAL A 92 10.31 -1.82 13.08
CA VAL A 92 9.58 -3.09 13.02
C VAL A 92 10.26 -4.17 13.88
N ASP A 93 11.58 -4.31 13.75
CA ASP A 93 12.35 -5.32 14.48
C ASP A 93 12.38 -5.06 15.99
N GLY A 94 12.48 -3.78 16.37
CA GLY A 94 12.43 -3.33 17.76
C GLY A 94 11.03 -3.22 18.36
N ALA A 95 9.97 -3.60 17.62
CA ALA A 95 8.57 -3.42 18.03
C ALA A 95 8.24 -1.98 18.48
N ARG A 96 8.91 -0.98 17.86
CA ARG A 96 8.73 0.45 18.15
C ARG A 96 7.64 1.11 17.31
N ILE A 97 7.12 0.40 16.32
CA ILE A 97 6.10 0.87 15.39
C ILE A 97 4.89 -0.06 15.42
N THR A 98 3.70 0.49 15.29
CA THR A 98 2.49 -0.31 15.16
C THR A 98 2.39 -0.89 13.75
N ARG A 99 1.59 -1.96 13.60
CA ARG A 99 1.28 -2.55 12.29
C ARG A 99 0.78 -1.52 11.28
N ASP A 100 -0.19 -0.70 11.69
CA ASP A 100 -0.83 0.29 10.80
C ASP A 100 0.16 1.39 10.39
N GLN A 101 1.01 1.83 11.29
CA GLN A 101 2.09 2.76 10.96
C GLN A 101 3.10 2.15 9.97
N ALA A 102 3.46 0.88 10.15
CA ALA A 102 4.37 0.19 9.23
C ALA A 102 3.77 0.09 7.82
N ILE A 103 2.48 -0.30 7.70
CA ILE A 103 1.76 -0.37 6.41
C ILE A 103 1.77 1.00 5.72
N VAL A 104 1.45 2.07 6.43
CA VAL A 104 1.44 3.44 5.89
C VAL A 104 2.83 3.84 5.40
N SER A 105 3.89 3.59 6.18
CA SER A 105 5.25 3.95 5.81
C SER A 105 5.72 3.20 4.55
N PHE A 106 5.44 1.88 4.44
CA PHE A 106 5.71 1.12 3.23
C PHE A 106 4.93 1.66 2.03
N SER A 107 3.64 1.99 2.20
CA SER A 107 2.82 2.52 1.11
C SER A 107 3.34 3.86 0.60
N GLN A 108 3.82 4.75 1.48
CA GLN A 108 4.45 6.01 1.09
C GLN A 108 5.74 5.80 0.30
N ILE A 109 6.58 4.83 0.69
CA ILE A 109 7.80 4.48 -0.04
C ILE A 109 7.43 3.96 -1.44
N ILE A 110 6.46 3.07 -1.55
CA ILE A 110 5.99 2.49 -2.81
C ILE A 110 5.39 3.58 -3.71
N GLU A 111 4.57 4.46 -3.18
CA GLU A 111 3.95 5.57 -3.93
C GLU A 111 5.00 6.50 -4.52
N ALA A 112 6.04 6.85 -3.76
CA ALA A 112 7.12 7.67 -4.27
C ALA A 112 7.85 7.02 -5.47
N GLN A 113 7.96 5.68 -5.51
CA GLN A 113 8.52 4.96 -6.65
C GLN A 113 7.56 4.95 -7.85
N LEU A 114 6.24 4.77 -7.62
CA LEU A 114 5.23 4.84 -8.68
C LEU A 114 5.24 6.18 -9.40
N LEU A 115 5.43 7.29 -8.66
CA LEU A 115 5.51 8.64 -9.24
C LEU A 115 6.67 8.83 -10.22
N VAL A 116 7.78 8.08 -10.08
CA VAL A 116 8.88 8.10 -11.05
C VAL A 116 8.44 7.54 -12.40
N VAL A 117 7.73 6.40 -12.40
CA VAL A 117 7.23 5.78 -13.64
C VAL A 117 6.14 6.64 -14.28
N PHE A 118 5.26 7.22 -13.46
CA PHE A 118 4.23 8.14 -13.89
C PHE A 118 4.82 9.37 -14.62
N GLU A 119 5.85 10.00 -14.03
CA GLU A 119 6.52 11.15 -14.64
C GLU A 119 7.20 10.78 -15.96
N LEU A 120 7.81 9.59 -16.05
CA LEU A 120 8.39 9.10 -17.29
C LEU A 120 7.32 8.92 -18.39
N ALA A 121 6.11 8.49 -18.02
CA ALA A 121 4.99 8.40 -18.96
C ALA A 121 4.54 9.79 -19.47
N GLN A 122 4.51 10.79 -18.58
CA GLN A 122 4.15 12.17 -19.00
C GLN A 122 5.17 12.81 -19.93
N LEU A 123 6.43 12.40 -19.87
CA LEU A 123 7.52 12.95 -20.68
C LEU A 123 7.68 12.23 -22.04
N GLU A 124 6.98 11.11 -22.24
CA GLU A 124 7.10 10.32 -23.44
C GLU A 124 6.25 10.91 -24.58
N ASN A 125 6.86 11.12 -25.75
CA ASN A 125 6.22 11.71 -26.91
C ASN A 125 5.87 10.68 -27.99
N HIS A 126 6.44 9.46 -27.93
CA HIS A 126 6.17 8.43 -28.93
C HIS A 126 4.84 7.72 -28.61
N PRO A 127 3.83 7.79 -29.51
CA PRO A 127 2.46 7.36 -29.20
C PRO A 127 2.33 5.92 -28.72
N HIS A 128 3.12 5.00 -29.31
CA HIS A 128 3.07 3.60 -28.95
C HIS A 128 3.72 3.35 -27.58
N ILE A 129 4.87 3.96 -27.32
CA ILE A 129 5.58 3.87 -26.04
C ILE A 129 4.73 4.51 -24.94
N LEU A 130 4.17 5.70 -25.17
CA LEU A 130 3.27 6.38 -24.23
C LEU A 130 2.08 5.49 -23.85
N ARG A 131 1.41 4.87 -24.82
CA ARG A 131 0.28 3.95 -24.54
C ARG A 131 0.69 2.80 -23.66
N VAL A 132 1.82 2.16 -23.92
CA VAL A 132 2.33 1.03 -23.11
C VAL A 132 2.69 1.51 -21.70
N LEU A 133 3.35 2.66 -21.56
CA LEU A 133 3.69 3.24 -20.25
C LEU A 133 2.44 3.58 -19.44
N VAL A 134 1.44 4.22 -20.05
CA VAL A 134 0.18 4.54 -19.37
C VAL A 134 -0.53 3.28 -18.92
N THR A 135 -0.61 2.28 -19.80
CA THR A 135 -1.22 0.98 -19.46
C THR A 135 -0.47 0.30 -18.30
N LEU A 136 0.86 0.38 -18.30
CA LEU A 136 1.71 -0.13 -17.24
C LEU A 136 1.44 0.58 -15.91
N VAL A 137 1.40 1.91 -15.90
CA VAL A 137 1.09 2.72 -14.71
C VAL A 137 -0.27 2.36 -14.13
N LEU A 138 -1.29 2.14 -14.97
CA LEU A 138 -2.63 1.71 -14.54
C LEU A 138 -2.59 0.35 -13.81
N VAL A 139 -1.87 -0.63 -14.36
CA VAL A 139 -1.73 -1.94 -13.71
C VAL A 139 -0.94 -1.84 -12.40
N MET A 140 0.16 -1.08 -12.39
CA MET A 140 0.97 -0.85 -11.18
C MET A 140 0.14 -0.19 -10.07
N GLN A 141 -0.66 0.82 -10.41
CA GLN A 141 -1.55 1.51 -9.48
C GLN A 141 -2.67 0.58 -8.97
N GLY A 142 -3.31 -0.18 -9.87
CA GLY A 142 -4.32 -1.18 -9.49
C GLY A 142 -3.74 -2.24 -8.54
N LYS A 143 -2.52 -2.72 -8.81
CA LYS A 143 -1.81 -3.66 -7.95
C LYS A 143 -1.48 -3.07 -6.58
N GLU A 144 -1.08 -1.80 -6.50
CA GLU A 144 -0.83 -1.14 -5.22
C GLU A 144 -2.11 -1.02 -4.39
N LEU A 145 -3.22 -0.63 -5.01
CA LEU A 145 -4.53 -0.58 -4.34
C LEU A 145 -4.98 -1.96 -3.84
N ALA A 146 -4.73 -3.03 -4.61
CA ALA A 146 -4.99 -4.41 -4.19
C ALA A 146 -4.11 -4.81 -2.99
N GLY A 147 -2.84 -4.41 -2.98
CA GLY A 147 -1.93 -4.65 -1.86
C GLY A 147 -2.36 -3.92 -0.58
N GLN A 148 -2.85 -2.71 -0.70
CA GLN A 148 -3.41 -1.94 0.41
C GLN A 148 -4.73 -2.55 0.91
N GLU A 149 -5.63 -2.95 0.02
CA GLU A 149 -6.87 -3.66 0.37
C GLU A 149 -6.55 -4.95 1.13
N ARG A 150 -5.59 -5.76 0.64
CA ARG A 150 -5.12 -6.96 1.33
C ARG A 150 -4.69 -6.65 2.76
N ALA A 151 -3.85 -5.64 2.95
CA ALA A 151 -3.32 -5.29 4.26
C ALA A 151 -4.41 -4.83 5.23
N LEU A 152 -5.32 -3.96 4.77
CA LEU A 152 -6.42 -3.42 5.58
C LEU A 152 -7.41 -4.51 5.99
N LEU A 153 -7.82 -5.37 5.05
CA LEU A 153 -8.80 -6.40 5.37
C LEU A 153 -8.20 -7.55 6.18
N CYS A 154 -6.90 -7.87 6.01
CA CYS A 154 -6.20 -8.73 6.96
C CYS A 154 -6.26 -8.17 8.39
N ALA A 155 -6.09 -6.86 8.55
CA ALA A 155 -6.18 -6.19 9.83
C ALA A 155 -7.59 -6.28 10.43
N GLY A 156 -8.62 -6.00 9.63
CA GLY A 156 -10.03 -6.10 10.01
C GLY A 156 -10.42 -7.52 10.43
N PHE A 157 -10.07 -8.52 9.63
CA PHE A 157 -10.32 -9.91 9.97
C PHE A 157 -9.52 -10.38 11.21
N ALA A 158 -8.27 -9.97 11.36
CA ALA A 158 -7.47 -10.34 12.53
C ALA A 158 -8.00 -9.73 13.83
N SER A 159 -8.58 -8.52 13.78
CA SER A 159 -9.24 -7.90 14.93
C SER A 159 -10.64 -8.48 15.20
N GLY A 160 -11.22 -9.16 14.22
CA GLY A 160 -12.60 -9.62 14.24
C GLY A 160 -13.65 -8.51 14.07
N VAL A 161 -13.23 -7.25 13.89
CA VAL A 161 -14.14 -6.10 13.81
C VAL A 161 -13.82 -5.27 12.56
N ILE A 162 -14.87 -4.94 11.79
CA ILE A 162 -14.77 -4.14 10.57
C ILE A 162 -15.66 -2.89 10.73
N PRO A 163 -15.13 -1.81 11.32
CA PRO A 163 -15.88 -0.59 11.54
C PRO A 163 -16.17 0.15 10.23
N GLU A 164 -17.19 1.00 10.21
CA GLU A 164 -17.62 1.75 9.03
C GLU A 164 -16.49 2.54 8.33
N PRO A 165 -15.58 3.22 9.03
CA PRO A 165 -14.45 3.89 8.36
C PRO A 165 -13.53 2.91 7.60
N LEU A 166 -13.36 1.69 8.10
CA LEU A 166 -12.56 0.66 7.41
C LEU A 166 -13.30 0.16 6.16
N LYS A 167 -14.63 -0.03 6.21
CA LYS A 167 -15.44 -0.38 5.04
C LYS A 167 -15.32 0.69 3.94
N ALA A 168 -15.48 1.96 4.30
CA ALA A 168 -15.33 3.07 3.37
C ALA A 168 -13.92 3.12 2.73
N ALA A 169 -12.88 2.85 3.52
CA ALA A 169 -11.51 2.77 3.02
C ALA A 169 -11.29 1.58 2.07
N LEU A 170 -11.90 0.43 2.34
CA LEU A 170 -11.87 -0.76 1.46
C LEU A 170 -12.60 -0.49 0.15
N ASP A 171 -13.80 0.11 0.20
CA ASP A 171 -14.58 0.47 -0.99
C ASP A 171 -13.84 1.46 -1.88
N HIS A 172 -13.19 2.46 -1.29
CA HIS A 172 -12.39 3.41 -2.06
C HIS A 172 -11.27 2.71 -2.85
N ARG A 173 -10.54 1.78 -2.22
CA ARG A 173 -9.47 1.02 -2.88
C ARG A 173 -10.00 0.09 -3.96
N ARG A 174 -11.11 -0.59 -3.68
CA ARG A 174 -11.79 -1.48 -4.63
C ARG A 174 -12.27 -0.71 -5.88
N ASN A 175 -12.91 0.44 -5.69
CA ASN A 175 -13.36 1.29 -6.79
C ASN A 175 -12.19 1.81 -7.62
N GLY A 176 -11.08 2.21 -6.96
CA GLY A 176 -9.85 2.60 -7.65
C GLY A 176 -9.23 1.49 -8.47
N GLN A 177 -9.17 0.24 -7.94
CA GLN A 177 -8.73 -0.94 -8.67
C GLN A 177 -9.59 -1.18 -9.91
N ALA A 178 -10.91 -1.21 -9.74
CA ALA A 178 -11.86 -1.44 -10.83
C ALA A 178 -11.67 -0.42 -11.96
N HIS A 179 -11.51 0.85 -11.60
CA HIS A 179 -11.32 1.91 -12.58
C HIS A 179 -9.97 1.82 -13.31
N CYS A 180 -8.87 1.53 -12.60
CA CYS A 180 -7.58 1.27 -13.23
C CYS A 180 -7.65 0.12 -14.24
N LEU A 181 -8.33 -0.98 -13.89
CA LEU A 181 -8.43 -2.16 -14.75
C LEU A 181 -9.41 -1.97 -15.91
N GLU A 182 -10.45 -1.17 -15.74
CA GLU A 182 -11.32 -0.76 -16.84
C GLU A 182 -10.53 0.03 -17.91
N LEU A 183 -9.72 0.98 -17.49
CA LEU A 183 -8.87 1.74 -18.41
C LEU A 183 -7.77 0.87 -19.03
N PHE A 184 -7.18 -0.06 -18.25
CA PHE A 184 -6.28 -1.08 -18.78
C PHE A 184 -6.94 -1.89 -19.91
N ALA A 185 -8.17 -2.40 -19.69
CA ALA A 185 -8.87 -3.20 -20.68
C ALA A 185 -9.13 -2.44 -22.01
N ARG A 186 -9.26 -1.12 -21.96
CA ARG A 186 -9.46 -0.28 -23.14
C ARG A 186 -8.17 0.00 -23.94
N GLN A 187 -6.99 -0.08 -23.31
CA GLN A 187 -5.73 0.39 -23.90
C GLN A 187 -4.69 -0.72 -24.10
N ALA A 188 -4.80 -1.80 -23.32
CA ALA A 188 -3.86 -2.91 -23.33
C ALA A 188 -3.91 -3.73 -24.63
N PRO A 189 -2.82 -4.43 -24.97
CA PRO A 189 -2.83 -5.48 -26.00
C PRO A 189 -3.90 -6.54 -25.72
N ALA A 190 -4.57 -7.01 -26.78
CA ALA A 190 -5.71 -7.92 -26.66
C ALA A 190 -5.38 -9.25 -25.96
N ASP A 191 -4.16 -9.74 -26.10
CA ASP A 191 -3.67 -10.94 -25.42
C ASP A 191 -3.56 -10.76 -23.89
N LEU A 192 -3.21 -9.56 -23.41
CA LEU A 192 -3.16 -9.23 -22.00
C LEU A 192 -4.56 -9.04 -21.41
N VAL A 193 -5.48 -8.43 -22.17
CA VAL A 193 -6.90 -8.35 -21.79
C VAL A 193 -7.47 -9.76 -21.64
N ALA A 194 -7.27 -10.62 -22.65
CA ALA A 194 -7.72 -12.02 -22.58
C ALA A 194 -7.07 -12.83 -21.46
N LEU A 195 -5.81 -12.52 -21.10
CA LEU A 195 -5.15 -13.12 -19.93
C LEU A 195 -5.85 -12.71 -18.64
N HIS A 196 -6.20 -11.44 -18.49
CA HIS A 196 -6.91 -10.93 -17.32
C HIS A 196 -8.33 -11.51 -17.22
N GLU A 197 -9.08 -11.54 -18.31
CA GLU A 197 -10.44 -12.13 -18.37
C GLU A 197 -10.44 -13.61 -17.98
N ARG A 198 -9.45 -14.39 -18.45
CA ARG A 198 -9.30 -15.79 -18.03
C ARG A 198 -9.05 -15.95 -16.54
N PHE A 199 -8.27 -15.05 -15.95
CA PHE A 199 -8.04 -15.06 -14.50
C PHE A 199 -9.35 -14.74 -13.74
N LEU A 200 -10.12 -13.75 -14.19
CA LEU A 200 -11.39 -13.37 -13.59
C LEU A 200 -12.47 -14.48 -13.71
N ALA A 201 -12.40 -15.30 -14.76
CA ALA A 201 -13.26 -16.47 -14.91
C ALA A 201 -12.82 -17.67 -14.03
N GLY A 202 -11.66 -17.57 -13.38
CA GLY A 202 -11.10 -18.60 -12.50
C GLY A 202 -11.67 -18.54 -11.08
N PRO A 203 -11.22 -19.45 -10.19
CA PRO A 203 -11.79 -19.61 -8.84
C PRO A 203 -11.43 -18.47 -7.88
N VAL A 204 -10.38 -17.70 -8.14
CA VAL A 204 -9.88 -16.65 -7.23
C VAL A 204 -10.84 -15.47 -7.15
N ALA A 205 -11.33 -14.97 -8.29
CA ALA A 205 -12.15 -13.76 -8.33
C ALA A 205 -13.49 -13.91 -7.58
N PRO A 206 -14.30 -14.98 -7.78
CA PRO A 206 -15.53 -15.15 -7.01
C PRO A 206 -15.28 -15.35 -5.50
N GLU A 207 -14.15 -15.95 -5.12
CA GLU A 207 -13.82 -16.11 -3.70
C GLU A 207 -13.39 -14.76 -3.08
N LEU A 208 -12.63 -13.91 -3.80
CA LEU A 208 -12.34 -12.54 -3.37
C LEU A 208 -13.64 -11.76 -3.16
N ASP A 209 -14.59 -11.84 -4.09
CA ASP A 209 -15.84 -11.11 -3.98
C ASP A 209 -16.70 -11.61 -2.82
N ARG A 210 -16.69 -12.93 -2.53
CA ARG A 210 -17.33 -13.50 -1.34
C ARG A 210 -16.72 -12.96 -0.05
N LEU A 211 -15.40 -12.88 0.04
CA LEU A 211 -14.69 -12.38 1.22
C LEU A 211 -14.87 -10.85 1.41
N ARG A 212 -14.92 -10.10 0.31
CA ARG A 212 -15.26 -8.67 0.31
C ARG A 212 -16.68 -8.43 0.79
N ALA A 213 -17.63 -9.24 0.32
CA ALA A 213 -19.02 -9.18 0.76
C ALA A 213 -19.16 -9.50 2.25
N LEU A 214 -18.41 -10.51 2.76
CA LEU A 214 -18.37 -10.82 4.19
C LEU A 214 -17.92 -9.60 5.02
N ALA A 215 -16.88 -8.90 4.57
CA ALA A 215 -16.41 -7.71 5.23
C ALA A 215 -17.45 -6.57 5.20
N GLN A 216 -18.10 -6.36 4.05
CA GLN A 216 -19.09 -5.29 3.87
C GLN A 216 -20.33 -5.51 4.74
N HIS A 217 -20.75 -6.77 4.93
CA HIS A 217 -21.91 -7.12 5.77
C HIS A 217 -21.53 -7.36 7.25
N ALA A 218 -20.27 -7.13 7.63
CA ALA A 218 -19.85 -7.25 9.03
C ALA A 218 -20.66 -6.28 9.93
N PRO A 219 -20.95 -6.67 11.18
CA PRO A 219 -21.67 -5.81 12.12
C PRO A 219 -20.97 -4.46 12.31
N THR A 220 -21.74 -3.39 12.38
CA THR A 220 -21.23 -2.01 12.61
C THR A 220 -21.25 -1.61 14.08
N ASP A 221 -21.93 -2.39 14.92
CA ASP A 221 -22.05 -2.19 16.37
C ASP A 221 -20.80 -2.60 17.17
N GLY A 222 -19.77 -3.08 16.49
CA GLY A 222 -18.53 -3.58 17.11
C GLY A 222 -18.58 -5.03 17.55
N SER A 223 -19.66 -5.76 17.23
CA SER A 223 -19.73 -7.19 17.47
C SER A 223 -18.68 -7.92 16.65
N PRO A 224 -17.96 -8.90 17.23
CA PRO A 224 -16.91 -9.62 16.51
C PRO A 224 -17.48 -10.57 15.47
N LEU A 225 -16.77 -10.68 14.33
CA LEU A 225 -17.01 -11.71 13.33
C LEU A 225 -16.70 -13.10 13.88
N ALA A 226 -17.60 -14.06 13.67
CA ALA A 226 -17.32 -15.46 13.98
C ALA A 226 -16.32 -16.03 12.96
N ASN A 227 -15.19 -16.56 13.43
CA ASN A 227 -14.16 -17.21 12.61
C ASN A 227 -13.73 -16.41 11.37
N PRO A 228 -13.14 -15.21 11.54
CA PRO A 228 -12.75 -14.39 10.41
C PRO A 228 -11.67 -15.08 9.55
N PRO A 229 -11.84 -15.12 8.21
CA PRO A 229 -10.99 -15.91 7.31
C PRO A 229 -9.70 -15.19 6.93
N VAL A 230 -8.85 -14.84 7.89
CA VAL A 230 -7.61 -14.01 7.69
C VAL A 230 -6.67 -14.64 6.67
N LEU A 231 -6.33 -15.92 6.84
CA LEU A 231 -5.37 -16.60 5.97
C LEU A 231 -5.94 -16.81 4.56
N LEU A 232 -7.20 -17.23 4.47
CA LEU A 232 -7.85 -17.40 3.18
C LEU A 232 -7.91 -16.09 2.40
N TRP A 233 -8.24 -14.96 3.07
CA TRP A 233 -8.19 -13.65 2.45
C TRP A 233 -6.78 -13.30 1.96
N PHE A 234 -5.77 -13.53 2.81
CA PHE A 234 -4.38 -13.24 2.45
C PHE A 234 -3.95 -14.02 1.20
N ASP A 235 -4.26 -15.32 1.14
CA ASP A 235 -3.87 -16.20 0.03
C ASP A 235 -4.57 -15.80 -1.27
N GLN A 236 -5.89 -15.55 -1.24
CA GLN A 236 -6.65 -15.15 -2.42
C GLN A 236 -6.22 -13.77 -2.94
N ALA A 237 -6.04 -12.80 -2.04
CA ALA A 237 -5.58 -11.48 -2.41
C ALA A 237 -4.12 -11.49 -2.93
N THR A 238 -3.28 -12.39 -2.41
CA THR A 238 -1.91 -12.59 -2.92
C THR A 238 -1.95 -13.17 -4.33
N ALA A 239 -2.74 -14.20 -4.60
CA ALA A 239 -2.90 -14.77 -5.94
C ALA A 239 -3.38 -13.72 -6.96
N TYR A 240 -4.26 -12.82 -6.56
CA TYR A 240 -4.70 -11.70 -7.40
C TYR A 240 -3.57 -10.69 -7.67
N ILE A 241 -2.81 -10.32 -6.65
CA ILE A 241 -1.65 -9.41 -6.79
C ILE A 241 -0.58 -10.02 -7.69
N ASP A 242 -0.31 -11.32 -7.58
CA ASP A 242 0.66 -12.05 -8.41
C ASP A 242 0.19 -12.10 -9.88
N HIS A 243 -1.13 -12.24 -10.11
CA HIS A 243 -1.68 -12.10 -11.45
C HIS A 243 -1.45 -10.70 -12.03
N LEU A 244 -1.74 -9.64 -11.27
CA LEU A 244 -1.47 -8.26 -11.69
C LEU A 244 0.03 -8.02 -11.95
N HIS A 245 0.91 -8.63 -11.16
CA HIS A 245 2.35 -8.60 -11.41
C HIS A 245 2.73 -9.31 -12.72
N THR A 246 2.04 -10.38 -13.08
CA THR A 246 2.23 -11.04 -14.38
C THR A 246 1.88 -10.11 -15.55
N LEU A 247 0.76 -9.38 -15.46
CA LEU A 247 0.39 -8.37 -16.47
C LEU A 247 1.43 -7.25 -16.55
N GLU A 248 1.89 -6.76 -15.41
CA GLU A 248 2.93 -5.74 -15.29
C GLU A 248 4.23 -6.17 -15.96
N THR A 249 4.68 -7.41 -15.72
CA THR A 249 5.90 -7.97 -16.32
C THR A 249 5.78 -8.04 -17.83
N ARG A 250 4.67 -8.53 -18.36
CA ARG A 250 4.40 -8.59 -19.79
C ARG A 250 4.36 -7.21 -20.46
N LEU A 251 3.78 -6.21 -19.79
CA LEU A 251 3.81 -4.83 -20.26
C LEU A 251 5.22 -4.26 -20.28
N GLY A 252 6.06 -4.57 -19.31
CA GLY A 252 7.49 -4.21 -19.28
C GLY A 252 8.27 -4.83 -20.45
N GLU A 253 7.98 -6.08 -20.82
CA GLU A 253 8.54 -6.73 -22.01
C GLU A 253 8.08 -6.03 -23.28
N THR A 254 6.78 -5.70 -23.40
CA THR A 254 6.20 -4.96 -24.53
C THR A 254 6.84 -3.57 -24.65
N LEU A 255 7.03 -2.86 -23.53
CA LEU A 255 7.73 -1.58 -23.49
C LEU A 255 9.17 -1.70 -24.05
N THR A 256 9.87 -2.74 -23.61
CA THR A 256 11.25 -3.00 -24.05
C THR A 256 11.31 -3.27 -25.56
N ALA A 257 10.35 -4.00 -26.10
CA ALA A 257 10.23 -4.26 -27.53
C ALA A 257 9.91 -2.97 -28.32
N ALA A 258 8.91 -2.20 -27.87
CA ALA A 258 8.51 -0.94 -28.48
C ALA A 258 9.64 0.08 -28.58
N CYS A 259 10.51 0.14 -27.57
CA CYS A 259 11.67 1.06 -27.58
C CYS A 259 12.81 0.61 -28.53
N ARG A 260 12.78 -0.61 -29.06
CA ARG A 260 13.76 -1.10 -30.05
C ARG A 260 13.33 -0.90 -31.50
N GLU A 261 12.05 -0.63 -31.74
CA GLU A 261 11.53 -0.39 -33.08
C GLU A 261 11.83 1.03 -33.55
N PRO A 262 12.21 1.25 -34.84
CA PRO A 262 12.42 2.59 -35.37
C PRO A 262 11.10 3.37 -35.42
N GLY A 263 11.11 4.60 -34.93
CA GLY A 263 9.94 5.43 -34.65
C GLY A 263 8.94 5.67 -35.78
N ALA A 264 7.67 5.74 -35.40
CA ALA A 264 6.56 6.18 -36.26
C ALA A 264 6.50 7.73 -36.38
N ALA A 265 5.80 8.23 -37.43
CA ALA A 265 5.76 9.62 -37.82
C ALA A 265 5.16 10.59 -36.74
N PRO A 266 5.61 11.87 -36.71
CA PRO A 266 5.27 12.85 -35.65
C PRO A 266 3.79 13.25 -35.55
N ASP A 267 2.98 13.09 -36.62
CA ASP A 267 1.57 13.46 -36.60
C ASP A 267 0.66 12.59 -35.71
N GLN A 268 1.14 11.40 -35.32
CA GLN A 268 0.41 10.51 -34.41
C GLN A 268 0.66 10.82 -32.93
N ALA A 269 1.71 11.58 -32.61
CA ALA A 269 2.13 11.89 -31.25
C ALA A 269 1.11 12.78 -30.52
N ALA A 270 0.60 13.82 -31.14
CA ALA A 270 -0.37 14.74 -30.52
C ALA A 270 -1.69 14.04 -30.19
N ARG A 271 -2.22 13.20 -31.08
CA ARG A 271 -3.49 12.47 -30.84
C ARG A 271 -3.37 11.38 -29.75
N ALA A 272 -2.20 10.78 -29.60
CA ALA A 272 -1.97 9.78 -28.56
C ALA A 272 -1.77 10.42 -27.18
N SER A 273 -1.17 11.61 -27.12
CA SER A 273 -1.06 12.38 -25.87
C SER A 273 -2.44 12.78 -25.35
N ASP A 274 -3.32 13.31 -26.19
CA ASP A 274 -4.70 13.66 -25.80
C ASP A 274 -5.51 12.44 -25.32
N ALA A 275 -5.32 11.29 -25.95
CA ALA A 275 -6.00 10.05 -25.55
C ALA A 275 -5.46 9.45 -24.22
N ALA A 276 -4.20 9.70 -23.89
CA ALA A 276 -3.57 9.22 -22.66
C ALA A 276 -3.82 10.14 -21.45
N GLN A 277 -4.08 11.43 -21.69
CA GLN A 277 -4.22 12.45 -20.65
C GLN A 277 -5.29 12.10 -19.59
N PRO A 278 -6.51 11.64 -19.92
CA PRO A 278 -7.50 11.27 -18.92
C PRO A 278 -7.04 10.17 -17.97
N SER A 279 -6.24 9.21 -18.48
CA SER A 279 -5.68 8.12 -17.67
C SER A 279 -4.58 8.62 -16.72
N LEU A 280 -3.75 9.53 -17.19
CA LEU A 280 -2.71 10.18 -16.38
C LEU A 280 -3.33 11.07 -15.30
N ASP A 281 -4.33 11.89 -15.65
CA ASP A 281 -5.06 12.74 -14.69
C ASP A 281 -5.76 11.90 -13.62
N LEU A 282 -6.31 10.73 -13.99
CA LEU A 282 -6.89 9.81 -13.04
C LEU A 282 -5.85 9.30 -12.04
N VAL A 283 -4.71 8.80 -12.50
CA VAL A 283 -3.66 8.28 -11.61
C VAL A 283 -3.16 9.37 -10.68
N ALA A 284 -2.93 10.58 -11.19
CA ALA A 284 -2.55 11.74 -10.40
C ALA A 284 -3.60 12.08 -9.33
N SER A 285 -4.89 12.09 -9.72
CA SER A 285 -6.01 12.33 -8.80
C SER A 285 -6.14 11.24 -7.73
N GLN A 286 -5.96 9.97 -8.10
CA GLN A 286 -6.01 8.86 -7.15
C GLN A 286 -4.86 8.89 -6.17
N SER A 287 -3.62 9.16 -6.61
CA SER A 287 -2.47 9.32 -5.73
C SER A 287 -2.69 10.44 -4.72
N SER A 288 -3.18 11.60 -5.17
CA SER A 288 -3.47 12.73 -4.29
C SER A 288 -4.58 12.43 -3.27
N ARG A 289 -5.63 11.71 -3.69
CA ARG A 289 -6.73 11.27 -2.81
C ARG A 289 -6.28 10.21 -1.81
N LEU A 290 -5.41 9.28 -2.21
CA LEU A 290 -4.85 8.28 -1.32
C LEU A 290 -4.09 8.91 -0.16
N VAL A 291 -3.24 9.91 -0.44
CA VAL A 291 -2.53 10.67 0.59
C VAL A 291 -3.50 11.34 1.57
N ALA A 292 -4.58 11.94 1.07
CA ALA A 292 -5.59 12.59 1.92
C ALA A 292 -6.36 11.55 2.78
N VAL A 293 -6.84 10.47 2.18
CA VAL A 293 -7.57 9.39 2.88
C VAL A 293 -6.67 8.67 3.89
N GLU A 294 -5.39 8.47 3.58
CA GLU A 294 -4.42 7.90 4.54
C GLU A 294 -4.14 8.85 5.70
N ALA A 295 -4.14 10.16 5.48
CA ALA A 295 -4.04 11.14 6.55
C ALA A 295 -5.28 11.11 7.47
N GLU A 296 -6.48 11.00 6.90
CA GLU A 296 -7.73 10.85 7.66
C GLU A 296 -7.77 9.52 8.41
N LEU A 297 -7.37 8.41 7.78
CA LEU A 297 -7.28 7.11 8.44
C LEU A 297 -6.27 7.11 9.58
N ARG A 298 -5.11 7.76 9.42
CA ARG A 298 -4.13 7.93 10.51
C ARG A 298 -4.74 8.69 11.68
N ALA A 299 -5.45 9.77 11.42
CA ALA A 299 -6.13 10.54 12.46
C ALA A 299 -7.20 9.70 13.17
N LEU A 300 -8.00 8.94 12.44
CA LEU A 300 -9.01 8.02 12.99
C LEU A 300 -8.38 6.86 13.77
N HIS A 301 -7.33 6.23 13.25
CA HIS A 301 -6.60 5.17 13.97
C HIS A 301 -5.93 5.68 15.25
N GLN A 302 -5.42 6.91 15.23
CA GLN A 302 -4.88 7.55 16.42
C GLN A 302 -5.97 7.75 17.46
N ILE A 303 -7.12 8.27 17.09
CA ILE A 303 -8.28 8.48 17.98
C ILE A 303 -8.79 7.15 18.54
N LEU A 304 -8.91 6.12 17.69
CA LEU A 304 -9.34 4.77 18.12
C LEU A 304 -8.30 4.11 19.03
N GLY A 305 -7.02 4.21 18.69
CA GLY A 305 -5.93 3.70 19.53
C GLY A 305 -5.84 4.40 20.89
N GLU A 306 -6.06 5.70 20.93
CA GLU A 306 -6.16 6.48 22.17
C GLU A 306 -7.35 6.04 23.03
N ARG A 307 -8.49 5.79 22.41
CA ARG A 307 -9.70 5.29 23.10
C ARG A 307 -9.49 3.88 23.62
N HIS A 308 -8.97 2.94 22.82
CA HIS A 308 -8.66 1.58 23.26
C HIS A 308 -7.66 1.55 24.42
N LEU A 309 -6.67 2.43 24.42
CA LEU A 309 -5.69 2.52 25.51
C LEU A 309 -6.36 2.97 26.80
N ILE A 310 -7.26 3.95 26.73
CA ILE A 310 -8.03 4.44 27.88
C ILE A 310 -8.99 3.34 28.39
N ASP A 311 -9.70 2.65 27.50
CA ASP A 311 -10.63 1.58 27.85
C ASP A 311 -9.90 0.38 28.48
N ARG A 312 -8.72 0.01 27.97
CA ARG A 312 -7.86 -1.02 28.56
C ARG A 312 -7.36 -0.62 29.94
N ALA A 313 -6.90 0.60 30.13
CA ALA A 313 -6.49 1.12 31.44
C ALA A 313 -7.65 1.11 32.44
N LYS A 314 -8.87 1.50 32.02
CA LYS A 314 -10.08 1.42 32.83
C LYS A 314 -10.39 -0.02 33.22
N ALA A 315 -10.38 -0.97 32.28
CA ALA A 315 -10.63 -2.38 32.54
C ALA A 315 -9.64 -2.95 33.58
N LEU A 316 -8.36 -2.60 33.49
CA LEU A 316 -7.35 -3.00 34.47
C LEU A 316 -7.59 -2.42 35.87
N LEU A 317 -7.95 -1.14 35.97
CA LEU A 317 -8.31 -0.49 37.23
C LEU A 317 -9.59 -1.10 37.81
N MET A 318 -10.59 -1.41 37.00
CA MET A 318 -11.81 -2.10 37.43
C MET A 318 -11.50 -3.49 38.02
N ASN A 319 -10.66 -4.26 37.34
CA ASN A 319 -10.36 -5.63 37.73
C ASN A 319 -9.40 -5.73 38.93
N ARG A 320 -8.37 -4.88 38.95
CA ARG A 320 -7.31 -4.97 40.00
C ARG A 320 -7.57 -4.10 41.20
N GLU A 321 -8.17 -2.93 41.03
CA GLU A 321 -8.43 -1.99 42.10
C GLU A 321 -9.93 -1.90 42.48
N GLN A 322 -10.76 -2.82 41.96
CA GLN A 322 -12.20 -2.94 42.24
C GLN A 322 -12.98 -1.62 42.05
N MET A 323 -12.54 -0.79 41.07
CA MET A 323 -13.20 0.46 40.76
C MET A 323 -14.38 0.23 39.83
N THR A 324 -15.41 1.09 39.93
CA THR A 324 -16.42 1.18 38.89
C THR A 324 -15.87 1.88 37.63
N ASP A 325 -16.49 1.70 36.47
CA ASP A 325 -16.07 2.34 35.21
C ASP A 325 -15.89 3.86 35.36
N HIS A 326 -16.85 4.51 36.03
CA HIS A 326 -16.80 5.94 36.28
C HIS A 326 -15.68 6.35 37.27
N GLN A 327 -15.37 5.52 38.26
CA GLN A 327 -14.26 5.79 39.20
C GLN A 327 -12.91 5.59 38.51
N ALA A 328 -12.75 4.57 37.67
CA ALA A 328 -11.55 4.32 36.87
C ALA A 328 -11.26 5.49 35.90
N TYR A 329 -12.29 5.98 35.21
CA TYR A 329 -12.14 7.12 34.29
C TYR A 329 -11.77 8.41 35.04
N ARG A 330 -12.44 8.70 36.16
CA ARG A 330 -12.08 9.86 37.04
C ARG A 330 -10.68 9.76 37.60
N HIS A 331 -10.22 8.56 37.96
CA HIS A 331 -8.87 8.33 38.42
C HIS A 331 -7.84 8.72 37.34
N LEU A 332 -8.02 8.24 36.08
CA LEU A 332 -7.17 8.61 34.98
C LEU A 332 -7.16 10.12 34.71
N GLN A 333 -8.34 10.77 34.76
CA GLN A 333 -8.45 12.22 34.60
C GLN A 333 -7.73 12.99 35.69
N ARG A 334 -7.89 12.59 36.96
CA ARG A 334 -7.22 13.23 38.11
C ARG A 334 -5.70 13.16 37.96
N VAL A 335 -5.15 11.97 37.67
CA VAL A 335 -3.71 11.79 37.46
C VAL A 335 -3.21 12.61 36.28
N SER A 336 -3.98 12.70 35.21
CA SER A 336 -3.67 13.54 34.03
C SER A 336 -3.56 15.03 34.41
N MET A 337 -4.48 15.52 35.25
CA MET A 337 -4.48 16.91 35.71
C MET A 337 -3.33 17.17 36.71
N GLU A 338 -3.08 16.26 37.64
CA GLU A 338 -2.02 16.38 38.66
C GLU A 338 -0.62 16.35 38.05
N THR A 339 -0.43 15.55 36.97
CA THR A 339 0.88 15.38 36.32
C THR A 339 1.09 16.29 35.11
N GLY A 340 0.04 16.98 34.62
CA GLY A 340 0.08 17.76 33.39
C GLY A 340 0.28 16.94 32.12
N GLN A 341 0.12 15.60 32.20
CA GLN A 341 0.29 14.69 31.09
C GLN A 341 -1.04 14.47 30.34
N LYS A 342 -0.96 14.12 29.05
CA LYS A 342 -2.17 13.73 28.29
C LYS A 342 -2.79 12.46 28.90
N LEU A 343 -4.11 12.36 28.90
CA LEU A 343 -4.86 11.22 29.43
C LEU A 343 -4.39 9.88 28.85
N THR A 344 -3.99 9.86 27.60
CA THR A 344 -3.43 8.70 26.91
C THR A 344 -2.06 8.28 27.44
N ALA A 345 -1.22 9.23 27.85
CA ALA A 345 0.08 8.94 28.46
C ALA A 345 -0.12 8.28 29.84
N VAL A 346 -1.05 8.82 30.63
CA VAL A 346 -1.44 8.25 31.93
C VAL A 346 -2.02 6.84 31.75
N ALA A 347 -2.92 6.64 30.79
CA ALA A 347 -3.50 5.34 30.47
C ALA A 347 -2.40 4.31 30.11
N ARG A 348 -1.39 4.70 29.32
CA ARG A 348 -0.25 3.85 28.98
C ARG A 348 0.60 3.47 30.20
N GLN A 349 0.86 4.42 31.11
CA GLN A 349 1.58 4.16 32.34
C GLN A 349 0.82 3.19 33.29
N VAL A 350 -0.50 3.39 33.39
CA VAL A 350 -1.36 2.49 34.18
C VAL A 350 -1.37 1.08 33.58
N THR A 351 -1.50 0.97 32.25
CA THR A 351 -1.48 -0.32 31.55
C THR A 351 -0.14 -1.03 31.77
N SER A 352 0.99 -0.35 31.55
CA SER A 352 2.33 -0.96 31.74
C SER A 352 2.60 -1.36 33.19
N ARG A 353 2.15 -0.58 34.17
CA ARG A 353 2.32 -0.87 35.59
C ARG A 353 1.49 -2.05 36.04
N LEU A 354 0.24 -2.15 35.60
CA LEU A 354 -0.70 -3.19 36.04
C LEU A 354 -0.56 -4.51 35.24
N ASP A 355 -0.07 -4.47 34.00
CA ASP A 355 0.28 -5.67 33.20
C ASP A 355 1.59 -6.33 33.70
N SER A 356 2.51 -5.57 34.35
CA SER A 356 3.79 -6.06 34.86
C SER A 356 3.75 -6.50 36.32
N ALA A 357 2.64 -6.32 37.03
CA ALA A 357 2.46 -6.79 38.39
C ALA A 357 1.99 -8.27 38.38
N PRO A 358 2.69 -9.19 39.09
CA PRO A 358 2.36 -10.61 39.16
C PRO A 358 0.98 -10.90 39.73
#